data_7f10c0b96cdc1175d3e8f9e8bd0536ef
#
_entry.id   7f10c0b96cdc1175d3e8f9e8bd0536ef
#
_cell.length_a   1.000
_cell.length_b   1.000
_cell.length_c   1.000
_cell.angle_alpha   90.00
_cell.angle_beta   90.00
_cell.angle_gamma   90.00
#
_symmetry.space_group_name_H-M   'P 1'
#
loop_
_entity.id
_entity.type
_entity.pdbx_description
1 polymer ?
#
loop_
_entity_poly.entity_id
_entity_poly.type
_entity_poly.pdbx_seq_one_letter_code
_entity_poly.pdbx_strand_id
1 'polypeptide(L)'
;MSVLQRRIDDRLNQLFNFKKVGDWYREGLCPQCGKKELFTHAETPRVVKCGRLNKCGYEEHVKEICEDLFKDWSKDFPRTPENPHAAADAYLVNARGFDVSKLKGTYTQELFRNDRKYPDLVTATVRFKLAEGVFWERFIDRPERFGRQKANFMGDYKGLAWSLDDLDKLCNTQSIWVTEGIFNAIALSLSGQPSIATMSTENYPEKMLKQIADRCHELGRQKPRIRWAFDNDKAGKKSIRKFHLRAVQNHWDSTAALPPSGGLDWNDLYMRDQLHSENRKAHKHYGELHIAETPEQAGLLIYNFNDGRRRTFYFNHNYRLYWFNLDMDKYSKELERIEADPDRDFLLDSQKRELALQQCSAVSEICNRQLTPLYFQRNEITDESWYYFQISTPDDEMKATFTADHISAPGKFGPRLLSVHVGAWWTGNNHQLLTFMKQNTERLREVKTIYFMVYTKEYGAYIFEN
;
A
#
# COMPACT_ATOMS: atom_id res chain seq x y z
N MET A 1 -28.13 -16.55 -10.41
CA MET A 1 -26.79 -16.29 -11.01
C MET A 1 -26.97 -15.33 -12.17
N SER A 2 -26.29 -14.19 -12.16
CA SER A 2 -26.37 -13.18 -13.23
C SER A 2 -25.72 -13.70 -14.53
N VAL A 3 -26.04 -13.07 -15.68
CA VAL A 3 -25.42 -13.42 -16.97
C VAL A 3 -23.89 -13.21 -16.90
N LEU A 4 -23.43 -12.12 -16.27
CA LEU A 4 -22.01 -11.85 -16.07
C LEU A 4 -21.34 -12.96 -15.24
N GLN A 5 -21.98 -13.41 -14.15
CA GLN A 5 -21.43 -14.47 -13.31
C GLN A 5 -21.22 -15.77 -14.09
N ARG A 6 -22.18 -16.18 -14.92
CA ARG A 6 -22.02 -17.37 -15.77
C ARG A 6 -20.85 -17.22 -16.74
N ARG A 7 -20.72 -16.07 -17.40
CA ARG A 7 -19.60 -15.80 -18.33
C ARG A 7 -18.25 -15.84 -17.62
N ILE A 8 -18.17 -15.33 -16.38
CA ILE A 8 -16.96 -15.42 -15.55
C ILE A 8 -16.66 -16.88 -15.20
N ASP A 9 -17.66 -17.62 -14.72
CA ASP A 9 -17.50 -19.03 -14.36
C ASP A 9 -17.04 -19.88 -15.55
N ASP A 10 -17.64 -19.69 -16.72
CA ASP A 10 -17.26 -20.39 -17.96
C ASP A 10 -15.79 -20.05 -18.33
N ARG A 11 -15.40 -18.78 -18.26
CA ARG A 11 -14.03 -18.32 -18.55
C ARG A 11 -13.01 -18.92 -17.57
N LEU A 12 -13.30 -18.87 -16.27
CA LEU A 12 -12.41 -19.41 -15.23
C LEU A 12 -12.25 -20.92 -15.37
N ASN A 13 -13.35 -21.65 -15.67
CA ASN A 13 -13.30 -23.09 -15.91
C ASN A 13 -12.52 -23.43 -17.18
N GLN A 14 -12.70 -22.67 -18.26
CA GLN A 14 -11.94 -22.86 -19.50
C GLN A 14 -10.42 -22.66 -19.29
N LEU A 15 -10.03 -21.65 -18.50
CA LEU A 15 -8.62 -21.32 -18.30
C LEU A 15 -7.93 -22.23 -17.29
N PHE A 16 -8.61 -22.61 -16.21
CA PHE A 16 -7.97 -23.24 -15.05
C PHE A 16 -8.50 -24.65 -14.73
N ASN A 17 -9.56 -25.10 -15.40
CA ASN A 17 -10.16 -26.43 -15.21
C ASN A 17 -10.52 -26.73 -13.73
N PHE A 18 -11.25 -25.80 -13.10
CA PHE A 18 -11.67 -25.92 -11.72
C PHE A 18 -12.67 -27.06 -11.47
N LYS A 19 -12.66 -27.57 -10.23
CA LYS A 19 -13.74 -28.38 -9.67
C LYS A 19 -14.52 -27.56 -8.65
N LYS A 20 -15.83 -27.54 -8.73
CA LYS A 20 -16.69 -26.92 -7.73
C LYS A 20 -16.83 -27.84 -6.52
N VAL A 21 -16.44 -27.33 -5.33
CA VAL A 21 -16.51 -28.05 -4.04
C VAL A 21 -17.15 -27.09 -3.03
N GLY A 22 -18.46 -27.25 -2.77
CA GLY A 22 -19.24 -26.34 -1.96
C GLY A 22 -19.21 -24.93 -2.55
N ASP A 23 -18.84 -23.94 -1.74
CA ASP A 23 -18.77 -22.52 -2.11
C ASP A 23 -17.47 -22.15 -2.83
N TRP A 24 -16.64 -23.13 -3.18
CA TRP A 24 -15.32 -22.91 -3.75
C TRP A 24 -15.13 -23.63 -5.09
N TYR A 25 -14.43 -22.95 -6.00
CA TYR A 25 -13.71 -23.56 -7.10
C TYR A 25 -12.33 -23.95 -6.60
N ARG A 26 -11.96 -25.22 -6.74
CA ARG A 26 -10.70 -25.81 -6.26
C ARG A 26 -10.04 -26.66 -7.36
N GLU A 27 -8.83 -27.13 -7.06
CA GLU A 27 -8.05 -27.99 -7.96
C GLU A 27 -7.78 -27.39 -9.35
N GLY A 28 -7.86 -26.07 -9.47
CA GLY A 28 -7.51 -25.38 -10.72
C GLY A 28 -6.03 -25.48 -11.02
N LEU A 29 -5.68 -25.55 -12.31
CA LEU A 29 -4.28 -25.60 -12.77
C LEU A 29 -3.65 -24.22 -12.63
N CYS A 30 -2.63 -24.08 -11.77
CA CYS A 30 -1.94 -22.80 -11.57
C CYS A 30 -1.03 -22.48 -12.78
N PRO A 31 -1.18 -21.31 -13.42
CA PRO A 31 -0.39 -20.95 -14.59
C PRO A 31 1.10 -20.74 -14.27
N GLN A 32 1.43 -20.37 -13.02
CA GLN A 32 2.81 -20.12 -12.62
C GLN A 32 3.58 -21.38 -12.22
N CYS A 33 2.95 -22.33 -11.52
CA CYS A 33 3.67 -23.53 -11.02
C CYS A 33 3.17 -24.85 -11.59
N GLY A 34 2.15 -24.85 -12.44
CA GLY A 34 1.59 -26.04 -13.10
C GLY A 34 0.94 -27.07 -12.14
N LYS A 35 0.67 -26.70 -10.88
CA LYS A 35 0.04 -27.61 -9.91
C LYS A 35 -1.46 -27.35 -9.78
N LYS A 36 -2.22 -28.40 -9.45
CA LYS A 36 -3.68 -28.33 -9.21
C LYS A 36 -3.98 -27.80 -7.82
N GLU A 37 -3.53 -26.55 -7.55
CA GLU A 37 -3.62 -25.90 -6.24
C GLU A 37 -4.31 -24.53 -6.34
N LEU A 38 -4.87 -24.20 -7.50
CA LEU A 38 -5.56 -22.94 -7.70
C LEU A 38 -6.97 -23.03 -7.12
N PHE A 39 -7.43 -21.94 -6.51
CA PHE A 39 -8.78 -21.84 -5.94
C PHE A 39 -9.33 -20.41 -6.00
N THR A 40 -10.66 -20.29 -5.97
CA THR A 40 -11.41 -19.04 -5.83
C THR A 40 -12.80 -19.32 -5.28
N HIS A 41 -13.49 -18.31 -4.77
CA HIS A 41 -14.87 -18.45 -4.30
C HIS A 41 -15.82 -18.63 -5.50
N ALA A 42 -16.78 -19.57 -5.42
CA ALA A 42 -17.63 -19.90 -6.57
C ALA A 42 -18.74 -18.89 -6.82
N GLU A 43 -19.34 -18.31 -5.78
CA GLU A 43 -20.42 -17.34 -5.94
C GLU A 43 -19.93 -15.92 -6.22
N THR A 44 -18.79 -15.57 -5.65
CA THR A 44 -18.17 -14.24 -5.79
C THR A 44 -16.68 -14.37 -6.09
N PRO A 45 -16.29 -14.85 -7.26
CA PRO A 45 -14.90 -15.02 -7.63
C PRO A 45 -14.26 -13.63 -7.86
N ARG A 46 -13.50 -13.14 -6.90
CA ARG A 46 -12.82 -11.85 -6.98
C ARG A 46 -11.35 -11.99 -7.30
N VAL A 47 -10.72 -13.00 -6.70
CA VAL A 47 -9.29 -13.27 -6.82
C VAL A 47 -9.07 -14.76 -6.95
N VAL A 48 -8.22 -15.15 -7.88
CA VAL A 48 -7.75 -16.53 -8.06
C VAL A 48 -6.42 -16.67 -7.34
N LYS A 49 -6.26 -17.65 -6.44
CA LYS A 49 -5.07 -17.82 -5.60
C LYS A 49 -4.50 -19.24 -5.69
N CYS A 50 -3.19 -19.37 -5.67
CA CYS A 50 -2.53 -20.67 -5.53
C CYS A 50 -2.35 -21.02 -4.05
N GLY A 51 -2.79 -22.22 -3.63
CA GLY A 51 -2.65 -22.70 -2.26
C GLY A 51 -1.19 -22.89 -1.79
N ARG A 52 -0.23 -22.89 -2.71
CA ARG A 52 1.22 -23.01 -2.41
C ARG A 52 1.83 -21.63 -2.10
N LEU A 53 1.29 -20.93 -1.12
CA LEU A 53 1.63 -19.55 -0.78
C LEU A 53 3.15 -19.30 -0.65
N ASN A 54 3.87 -20.18 0.07
CA ASN A 54 5.31 -20.02 0.33
C ASN A 54 6.22 -20.47 -0.82
N LYS A 55 5.67 -21.17 -1.84
CA LYS A 55 6.45 -21.76 -2.95
C LYS A 55 6.10 -21.16 -4.32
N CYS A 56 4.89 -20.64 -4.48
CA CYS A 56 4.40 -20.09 -5.74
C CYS A 56 3.88 -18.67 -5.55
N GLY A 57 2.92 -18.48 -4.63
CA GLY A 57 2.36 -17.16 -4.32
C GLY A 57 1.53 -16.54 -5.44
N TYR A 58 1.17 -17.32 -6.50
CA TYR A 58 0.35 -16.78 -7.60
C TYR A 58 -0.99 -16.29 -7.08
N GLU A 59 -1.32 -15.07 -7.43
CA GLU A 59 -2.58 -14.41 -7.13
C GLU A 59 -2.90 -13.41 -8.24
N GLU A 60 -4.14 -13.45 -8.77
CA GLU A 60 -4.58 -12.56 -9.83
C GLU A 60 -6.06 -12.20 -9.68
N HIS A 61 -6.42 -10.96 -9.98
CA HIS A 61 -7.82 -10.52 -9.95
C HIS A 61 -8.63 -11.11 -11.11
N VAL A 62 -9.81 -11.62 -10.81
CA VAL A 62 -10.75 -12.12 -11.83
C VAL A 62 -11.11 -11.04 -12.85
N LYS A 63 -11.15 -9.78 -12.43
CA LYS A 63 -11.36 -8.64 -13.32
C LYS A 63 -10.23 -8.49 -14.35
N GLU A 64 -8.98 -8.82 -14.01
CA GLU A 64 -7.84 -8.78 -14.93
C GLU A 64 -7.88 -9.97 -15.87
N ILE A 65 -8.15 -11.16 -15.34
CA ILE A 65 -8.32 -12.41 -16.13
C ILE A 65 -9.47 -12.31 -17.15
N CYS A 66 -10.54 -11.61 -16.79
CA CYS A 66 -11.78 -11.47 -17.58
C CYS A 66 -12.02 -10.02 -18.01
N GLU A 67 -10.96 -9.25 -18.28
CA GLU A 67 -11.05 -7.80 -18.53
C GLU A 67 -12.11 -7.39 -19.53
N ASP A 68 -12.30 -8.18 -20.59
CA ASP A 68 -13.30 -7.98 -21.62
C ASP A 68 -14.74 -8.03 -21.12
N LEU A 69 -15.01 -8.79 -20.05
CA LEU A 69 -16.33 -8.92 -19.44
C LEU A 69 -16.71 -7.73 -18.54
N PHE A 70 -15.76 -6.87 -18.21
CA PHE A 70 -15.93 -5.76 -17.27
C PHE A 70 -15.92 -4.37 -17.97
N LYS A 71 -16.27 -4.32 -19.27
CA LYS A 71 -16.17 -3.11 -20.08
C LYS A 71 -17.50 -2.47 -20.46
N ASP A 72 -18.58 -3.23 -20.63
CA ASP A 72 -19.84 -2.76 -21.21
C ASP A 72 -21.02 -2.86 -20.22
N TRP A 73 -20.88 -2.18 -19.07
CA TRP A 73 -21.83 -2.28 -17.95
C TRP A 73 -23.26 -1.87 -18.33
N SER A 74 -23.45 -0.76 -19.06
CA SER A 74 -24.77 -0.29 -19.47
C SER A 74 -25.46 -1.22 -20.48
N LYS A 75 -24.68 -1.94 -21.28
CA LYS A 75 -25.21 -2.91 -22.23
C LYS A 75 -25.63 -4.20 -21.51
N ASP A 76 -24.79 -4.69 -20.60
CA ASP A 76 -25.03 -5.93 -19.87
C ASP A 76 -26.07 -5.75 -18.75
N PHE A 77 -26.20 -4.53 -18.21
CA PHE A 77 -27.12 -4.15 -17.13
C PHE A 77 -27.87 -2.86 -17.50
N PRO A 78 -28.84 -2.91 -18.45
CA PRO A 78 -29.59 -1.75 -18.86
C PRO A 78 -30.45 -1.20 -17.71
N ARG A 79 -30.64 0.12 -17.73
CA ARG A 79 -31.56 0.80 -16.80
C ARG A 79 -32.99 0.33 -17.01
N THR A 80 -33.72 0.11 -15.92
CA THR A 80 -35.15 -0.09 -15.91
C THR A 80 -35.81 0.86 -14.92
N PRO A 81 -37.15 1.09 -15.01
CA PRO A 81 -37.85 1.88 -14.00
C PRO A 81 -37.69 1.35 -12.58
N GLU A 82 -37.60 0.02 -12.41
CA GLU A 82 -37.43 -0.68 -11.12
C GLU A 82 -35.97 -0.60 -10.61
N ASN A 83 -35.02 -0.55 -11.54
CA ASN A 83 -33.60 -0.38 -11.20
C ASN A 83 -32.94 0.71 -12.07
N PRO A 84 -33.07 1.99 -11.70
CA PRO A 84 -32.49 3.11 -12.45
C PRO A 84 -30.95 3.18 -12.32
N HIS A 85 -30.34 2.38 -11.45
CA HIS A 85 -28.89 2.34 -11.19
C HIS A 85 -28.22 1.02 -11.57
N ALA A 86 -28.86 0.19 -12.42
CA ALA A 86 -28.47 -1.18 -12.71
C ALA A 86 -26.99 -1.35 -13.11
N ALA A 87 -26.45 -0.50 -14.00
CA ALA A 87 -25.05 -0.57 -14.41
C ALA A 87 -24.08 -0.11 -13.30
N ALA A 88 -24.46 0.92 -12.55
CA ALA A 88 -23.67 1.39 -11.40
C ALA A 88 -23.62 0.33 -10.28
N ASP A 89 -24.77 -0.29 -9.97
CA ASP A 89 -24.88 -1.38 -8.98
C ASP A 89 -24.00 -2.55 -9.40
N ALA A 90 -24.12 -3.00 -10.65
CA ALA A 90 -23.32 -4.09 -11.19
C ALA A 90 -21.81 -3.80 -11.15
N TYR A 91 -21.41 -2.57 -11.48
CA TYR A 91 -20.01 -2.13 -11.38
C TYR A 91 -19.52 -2.15 -9.93
N LEU A 92 -20.28 -1.61 -8.98
CA LEU A 92 -19.90 -1.57 -7.58
C LEU A 92 -19.81 -2.97 -6.96
N VAL A 93 -20.71 -3.87 -7.32
CA VAL A 93 -20.70 -5.26 -6.85
C VAL A 93 -19.54 -6.04 -7.48
N ASN A 94 -19.45 -6.07 -8.81
CA ASN A 94 -18.56 -6.99 -9.50
C ASN A 94 -17.14 -6.45 -9.70
N ALA A 95 -16.99 -5.12 -9.96
CA ALA A 95 -15.67 -4.53 -10.19
C ALA A 95 -15.02 -3.96 -8.92
N ARG A 96 -15.81 -3.70 -7.86
CA ARG A 96 -15.36 -3.11 -6.60
C ARG A 96 -15.60 -3.99 -5.37
N GLY A 97 -16.41 -5.03 -5.50
CA GLY A 97 -16.68 -5.99 -4.45
C GLY A 97 -17.60 -5.50 -3.33
N PHE A 98 -18.33 -4.40 -3.54
CA PHE A 98 -19.15 -3.80 -2.50
C PHE A 98 -20.56 -4.41 -2.42
N ASP A 99 -21.09 -4.47 -1.22
CA ASP A 99 -22.50 -4.71 -0.97
C ASP A 99 -23.27 -3.39 -1.17
N VAL A 100 -23.96 -3.27 -2.29
CA VAL A 100 -24.70 -2.04 -2.67
C VAL A 100 -25.85 -1.72 -1.72
N SER A 101 -26.36 -2.69 -0.95
CA SER A 101 -27.38 -2.41 0.07
C SER A 101 -26.87 -1.45 1.15
N LYS A 102 -25.57 -1.50 1.45
CA LYS A 102 -24.90 -0.62 2.42
C LYS A 102 -24.53 0.76 1.83
N LEU A 103 -24.62 0.92 0.50
CA LEU A 103 -24.32 2.15 -0.21
C LEU A 103 -25.57 2.87 -0.71
N LYS A 104 -26.76 2.37 -0.35
CA LYS A 104 -28.04 2.89 -0.85
C LYS A 104 -28.21 4.37 -0.52
N GLY A 105 -28.51 5.17 -1.56
CA GLY A 105 -28.71 6.62 -1.43
C GLY A 105 -27.42 7.45 -1.44
N THR A 106 -26.24 6.84 -1.51
CA THR A 106 -24.95 7.57 -1.52
C THR A 106 -24.43 7.86 -2.92
N TYR A 107 -24.97 7.23 -3.94
CA TYR A 107 -24.59 7.41 -5.34
C TYR A 107 -25.78 7.40 -6.28
N THR A 108 -25.58 7.88 -7.50
CA THR A 108 -26.52 7.76 -8.63
C THR A 108 -25.78 7.22 -9.87
N GLN A 109 -26.56 6.70 -10.81
CA GLN A 109 -26.03 6.39 -12.13
C GLN A 109 -26.41 7.52 -13.08
N GLU A 110 -25.42 8.12 -13.74
CA GLU A 110 -25.59 9.18 -14.70
C GLU A 110 -24.97 8.85 -16.06
N LEU A 111 -25.08 9.76 -17.03
CA LEU A 111 -24.40 9.69 -18.31
C LEU A 111 -23.43 10.87 -18.42
N PHE A 112 -22.18 10.58 -18.67
CA PHE A 112 -21.20 11.60 -19.03
C PHE A 112 -21.14 11.76 -20.54
N ARG A 113 -21.22 13.01 -20.97
CA ARG A 113 -21.04 13.44 -22.36
C ARG A 113 -20.28 14.76 -22.40
N ASN A 114 -19.29 14.86 -23.25
CA ASN A 114 -18.55 16.10 -23.49
C ASN A 114 -18.13 16.19 -24.97
N ASP A 115 -19.04 16.65 -25.80
CA ASP A 115 -18.86 16.68 -27.26
C ASP A 115 -17.72 17.59 -27.73
N ARG A 116 -17.32 18.58 -26.92
CA ARG A 116 -16.16 19.44 -27.22
C ARG A 116 -14.84 18.71 -27.13
N LYS A 117 -14.70 17.86 -26.09
CA LYS A 117 -13.45 17.15 -25.81
C LYS A 117 -13.44 15.74 -26.39
N TYR A 118 -14.59 15.10 -26.43
CA TYR A 118 -14.78 13.70 -26.82
C TYR A 118 -16.02 13.59 -27.71
N PRO A 119 -15.94 14.00 -29.00
CA PRO A 119 -17.06 13.90 -29.93
C PRO A 119 -17.63 12.46 -29.96
N ASP A 120 -18.95 12.34 -29.92
CA ASP A 120 -19.67 11.08 -30.01
C ASP A 120 -19.40 10.04 -28.93
N LEU A 121 -18.60 10.37 -27.89
CA LEU A 121 -18.36 9.46 -26.77
C LEU A 121 -19.31 9.72 -25.60
N VAL A 122 -19.98 8.65 -25.19
CA VAL A 122 -20.84 8.64 -24.00
C VAL A 122 -20.42 7.45 -23.13
N THR A 123 -20.49 7.64 -21.82
CA THR A 123 -20.28 6.57 -20.83
C THR A 123 -21.25 6.71 -19.67
N ALA A 124 -21.72 5.58 -19.14
CA ALA A 124 -22.37 5.61 -17.84
C ALA A 124 -21.35 5.89 -16.72
N THR A 125 -21.84 6.50 -15.66
CA THR A 125 -21.01 6.87 -14.51
C THR A 125 -21.66 6.42 -13.20
N VAL A 126 -20.82 6.17 -12.20
CA VAL A 126 -21.22 6.16 -10.79
C VAL A 126 -20.88 7.53 -10.24
N ARG A 127 -21.91 8.30 -9.86
CA ARG A 127 -21.78 9.68 -9.39
C ARG A 127 -22.01 9.76 -7.89
N PHE A 128 -21.13 10.47 -7.19
CA PHE A 128 -21.18 10.75 -5.76
C PHE A 128 -21.31 12.25 -5.52
N LYS A 129 -22.25 12.64 -4.65
CA LYS A 129 -22.44 14.03 -4.25
C LYS A 129 -21.43 14.41 -3.17
N LEU A 130 -20.69 15.50 -3.37
CA LEU A 130 -19.72 16.05 -2.41
C LEU A 130 -20.31 17.22 -1.62
N ALA A 131 -21.07 18.07 -2.31
CA ALA A 131 -21.84 19.19 -1.75
C ALA A 131 -22.97 19.54 -2.72
N GLU A 132 -23.76 20.56 -2.40
CA GLU A 132 -24.78 21.04 -3.33
C GLU A 132 -24.12 21.53 -4.64
N GLY A 133 -24.56 20.98 -5.77
CA GLY A 133 -23.99 21.27 -7.09
C GLY A 133 -22.57 20.76 -7.34
N VAL A 134 -21.95 20.03 -6.38
CA VAL A 134 -20.59 19.52 -6.51
C VAL A 134 -20.59 18.00 -6.49
N PHE A 135 -20.06 17.38 -7.56
CA PHE A 135 -20.08 15.94 -7.75
C PHE A 135 -18.74 15.42 -8.26
N TRP A 136 -18.43 14.18 -7.90
CA TRP A 136 -17.42 13.35 -8.54
C TRP A 136 -18.10 12.14 -9.19
N GLU A 137 -17.67 11.79 -10.41
CA GLU A 137 -18.23 10.66 -11.12
C GLU A 137 -17.16 9.80 -11.79
N ARG A 138 -17.31 8.49 -11.65
CA ARG A 138 -16.43 7.48 -12.25
C ARG A 138 -17.02 6.99 -13.56
N PHE A 139 -16.25 7.00 -14.64
CA PHE A 139 -16.62 6.37 -15.92
C PHE A 139 -16.57 4.86 -15.78
N ILE A 140 -17.63 4.16 -16.22
CA ILE A 140 -17.75 2.72 -16.07
C ILE A 140 -17.79 1.96 -17.39
N ASP A 141 -18.32 2.52 -18.48
CA ASP A 141 -18.31 1.90 -19.78
C ASP A 141 -17.06 2.30 -20.56
N ARG A 142 -16.13 1.36 -20.79
CA ARG A 142 -14.92 1.53 -21.59
C ARG A 142 -14.19 2.85 -21.31
N PRO A 143 -13.76 3.10 -20.05
CA PRO A 143 -13.12 4.34 -19.67
C PRO A 143 -11.83 4.63 -20.45
N GLU A 144 -11.20 3.63 -21.06
CA GLU A 144 -10.00 3.75 -21.91
C GLU A 144 -10.25 4.62 -23.15
N ARG A 145 -11.49 4.74 -23.65
CA ARG A 145 -11.85 5.61 -24.76
C ARG A 145 -11.63 7.10 -24.47
N PHE A 146 -11.59 7.47 -23.19
CA PHE A 146 -11.34 8.82 -22.73
C PHE A 146 -9.86 9.09 -22.41
N GLY A 147 -8.96 8.21 -22.86
CA GLY A 147 -7.52 8.31 -22.62
C GLY A 147 -7.19 8.17 -21.13
N ARG A 148 -6.50 9.16 -20.57
CA ARG A 148 -6.12 9.15 -19.14
C ARG A 148 -7.26 9.57 -18.20
N GLN A 149 -8.34 10.14 -18.74
CA GLN A 149 -9.46 10.60 -17.92
C GLN A 149 -10.38 9.43 -17.56
N LYS A 150 -10.37 9.02 -16.31
CA LYS A 150 -11.20 7.91 -15.80
C LYS A 150 -12.36 8.39 -14.92
N ALA A 151 -12.41 9.69 -14.63
CA ALA A 151 -13.42 10.32 -13.79
C ALA A 151 -13.65 11.78 -14.23
N ASN A 152 -14.75 12.36 -13.76
CA ASN A 152 -15.08 13.75 -13.98
C ASN A 152 -15.46 14.43 -12.66
N PHE A 153 -15.22 15.73 -12.59
CA PHE A 153 -15.65 16.60 -11.52
C PHE A 153 -16.64 17.63 -12.06
N MET A 154 -17.68 17.88 -11.29
CA MET A 154 -18.62 18.99 -11.50
C MET A 154 -18.57 19.88 -10.27
N GLY A 155 -18.36 21.18 -10.47
CA GLY A 155 -18.21 22.16 -9.39
C GLY A 155 -16.82 22.19 -8.76
N ASP A 156 -16.64 23.09 -7.78
CA ASP A 156 -15.38 23.24 -7.03
C ASP A 156 -15.37 22.35 -5.78
N TYR A 157 -14.53 21.33 -5.82
CA TYR A 157 -14.38 20.36 -4.72
C TYR A 157 -13.26 20.72 -3.73
N LYS A 158 -12.60 21.87 -3.88
CA LYS A 158 -11.48 22.25 -3.02
C LYS A 158 -11.88 22.34 -1.55
N GLY A 159 -11.15 21.62 -0.72
CA GLY A 159 -11.40 21.53 0.72
C GLY A 159 -12.55 20.61 1.12
N LEU A 160 -13.32 20.07 0.16
CA LEU A 160 -14.35 19.08 0.41
C LEU A 160 -13.75 17.69 0.52
N ALA A 161 -14.50 16.78 1.17
CA ALA A 161 -14.27 15.35 1.15
C ALA A 161 -15.61 14.62 1.10
N TRP A 162 -15.58 13.39 0.59
CA TRP A 162 -16.73 12.48 0.61
C TRP A 162 -16.58 11.47 1.74
N SER A 163 -17.68 11.05 2.36
CA SER A 163 -17.71 9.97 3.36
C SER A 163 -18.96 9.11 3.19
N LEU A 164 -18.81 7.81 3.46
CA LEU A 164 -19.94 6.90 3.66
C LEU A 164 -20.55 7.09 5.07
N ASP A 165 -19.71 7.46 6.02
CA ASP A 165 -20.07 7.65 7.41
C ASP A 165 -20.60 9.07 7.64
N ASP A 166 -21.61 9.23 8.48
CA ASP A 166 -22.11 10.53 8.90
C ASP A 166 -21.15 11.23 9.89
N LEU A 167 -21.38 12.52 10.14
CA LEU A 167 -20.53 13.30 11.04
C LEU A 167 -20.53 12.76 12.48
N ASP A 168 -21.64 12.25 12.96
CA ASP A 168 -21.74 11.71 14.32
C ASP A 168 -20.88 10.46 14.47
N LYS A 169 -20.89 9.58 13.48
CA LYS A 169 -20.03 8.40 13.46
C LYS A 169 -18.55 8.78 13.32
N LEU A 170 -18.23 9.79 12.50
CA LEU A 170 -16.87 10.30 12.38
C LEU A 170 -16.37 10.89 13.71
N CYS A 171 -17.22 11.59 14.46
CA CYS A 171 -16.88 12.12 15.80
C CYS A 171 -16.81 11.05 16.89
N ASN A 172 -17.44 9.90 16.68
CA ASN A 172 -17.48 8.79 17.65
C ASN A 172 -16.31 7.79 17.50
N THR A 173 -15.38 8.03 16.59
CA THR A 173 -14.26 7.13 16.33
C THR A 173 -12.96 7.62 16.98
N GLN A 174 -12.06 6.70 17.28
CA GLN A 174 -10.70 7.05 17.71
C GLN A 174 -9.86 7.65 16.58
N SER A 175 -10.09 7.24 15.33
CA SER A 175 -9.37 7.76 14.17
C SER A 175 -10.21 7.73 12.91
N ILE A 176 -10.06 8.76 12.09
CA ILE A 176 -10.62 8.87 10.74
C ILE A 176 -9.52 8.58 9.74
N TRP A 177 -9.78 7.67 8.81
CA TRP A 177 -8.87 7.37 7.72
C TRP A 177 -9.14 8.29 6.54
N VAL A 178 -8.11 8.90 5.98
CA VAL A 178 -8.20 9.85 4.88
C VAL A 178 -7.56 9.27 3.64
N THR A 179 -8.36 8.91 2.65
CA THR A 179 -7.92 8.30 1.39
C THR A 179 -7.95 9.28 0.23
N GLU A 180 -7.29 8.93 -0.86
CA GLU A 180 -7.43 9.67 -2.11
C GLU A 180 -8.78 9.36 -2.76
N GLY A 181 -9.08 8.09 -3.02
CA GLY A 181 -10.25 7.67 -3.80
C GLY A 181 -11.47 7.32 -2.95
N ILE A 182 -12.67 7.61 -3.47
CA ILE A 182 -13.95 7.27 -2.82
C ILE A 182 -14.08 5.76 -2.61
N PHE A 183 -13.68 4.93 -3.56
CA PHE A 183 -13.76 3.47 -3.39
C PHE A 183 -12.84 2.95 -2.29
N ASN A 184 -11.69 3.59 -2.07
CA ASN A 184 -10.81 3.29 -0.95
C ASN A 184 -11.45 3.66 0.40
N ALA A 185 -12.14 4.81 0.48
CA ALA A 185 -12.89 5.18 1.66
C ALA A 185 -14.06 4.23 1.95
N ILE A 186 -14.83 3.84 0.92
CA ILE A 186 -15.90 2.84 1.06
C ILE A 186 -15.33 1.52 1.62
N ALA A 187 -14.23 1.02 1.05
CA ALA A 187 -13.60 -0.22 1.47
C ALA A 187 -13.19 -0.20 2.95
N LEU A 188 -12.58 0.88 3.40
CA LEU A 188 -12.20 1.07 4.80
C LEU A 188 -13.42 1.20 5.72
N SER A 189 -14.41 2.03 5.35
CA SER A 189 -15.64 2.20 6.15
C SER A 189 -16.42 0.90 6.31
N LEU A 190 -16.55 0.11 5.23
CA LEU A 190 -17.18 -1.22 5.28
C LEU A 190 -16.36 -2.24 6.10
N SER A 191 -15.05 -2.01 6.25
CA SER A 191 -14.17 -2.80 7.12
C SER A 191 -14.10 -2.27 8.57
N GLY A 192 -15.02 -1.38 8.95
CA GLY A 192 -15.11 -0.83 10.31
C GLY A 192 -14.08 0.27 10.62
N GLN A 193 -13.53 0.91 9.59
CA GLN A 193 -12.63 2.06 9.73
C GLN A 193 -13.29 3.31 9.13
N PRO A 194 -13.95 4.16 9.95
CA PRO A 194 -14.59 5.38 9.45
C PRO A 194 -13.62 6.21 8.61
N SER A 195 -14.05 6.63 7.41
CA SER A 195 -13.14 7.20 6.43
C SER A 195 -13.76 8.30 5.58
N ILE A 196 -12.88 9.18 5.09
CA ILE A 196 -13.20 10.23 4.14
C ILE A 196 -12.29 10.14 2.91
N ALA A 197 -12.78 10.54 1.74
CA ALA A 197 -12.01 10.61 0.51
C ALA A 197 -11.82 12.06 0.07
N THR A 198 -10.59 12.41 -0.33
CA THR A 198 -10.24 13.76 -0.79
C THR A 198 -10.36 13.93 -2.31
N MET A 199 -10.57 12.84 -3.05
CA MET A 199 -10.62 12.71 -4.52
C MET A 199 -9.34 13.09 -5.25
N SER A 200 -8.32 13.57 -4.53
CA SER A 200 -7.01 13.93 -5.08
C SER A 200 -5.96 14.03 -3.98
N THR A 201 -4.71 13.66 -4.29
CA THR A 201 -3.56 13.85 -3.40
C THR A 201 -3.24 15.33 -3.12
N GLU A 202 -3.73 16.26 -3.94
CA GLU A 202 -3.50 17.71 -3.75
C GLU A 202 -4.62 18.42 -2.95
N ASN A 203 -5.74 17.75 -2.70
CA ASN A 203 -6.87 18.34 -2.00
C ASN A 203 -6.80 18.05 -0.49
N TYR A 204 -6.36 19.04 0.29
CA TYR A 204 -6.47 18.98 1.76
C TYR A 204 -7.93 19.21 2.18
N PRO A 205 -8.58 18.33 2.96
CA PRO A 205 -10.03 18.36 3.21
C PRO A 205 -10.42 19.36 4.32
N GLU A 206 -10.02 20.60 4.20
CA GLU A 206 -10.13 21.64 5.23
C GLU A 206 -11.58 21.90 5.69
N LYS A 207 -12.52 21.94 4.73
CA LYS A 207 -13.94 22.18 5.04
C LYS A 207 -14.55 21.01 5.82
N MET A 208 -14.24 19.78 5.40
CA MET A 208 -14.70 18.57 6.10
C MET A 208 -14.09 18.47 7.50
N LEU A 209 -12.79 18.72 7.65
CA LEU A 209 -12.14 18.70 8.97
C LEU A 209 -12.71 19.75 9.92
N LYS A 210 -13.06 20.93 9.38
CA LYS A 210 -13.75 21.96 10.15
C LYS A 210 -15.13 21.48 10.63
N GLN A 211 -15.94 20.92 9.72
CA GLN A 211 -17.25 20.36 10.08
C GLN A 211 -17.15 19.28 11.19
N ILE A 212 -16.15 18.39 11.08
CA ILE A 212 -15.90 17.37 12.11
C ILE A 212 -15.51 18.02 13.44
N ALA A 213 -14.62 19.03 13.43
CA ALA A 213 -14.20 19.73 14.65
C ALA A 213 -15.36 20.47 15.32
N ASP A 214 -16.16 21.19 14.54
CA ASP A 214 -17.35 21.90 15.02
C ASP A 214 -18.36 20.90 15.62
N ARG A 215 -18.62 19.78 14.95
CA ARG A 215 -19.53 18.75 15.45
C ARG A 215 -19.01 18.04 16.70
N CYS A 216 -17.71 17.74 16.78
CA CYS A 216 -17.11 17.20 18.01
C CYS A 216 -17.27 18.16 19.18
N HIS A 217 -17.08 19.46 18.95
CA HIS A 217 -17.28 20.49 19.96
C HIS A 217 -18.74 20.53 20.46
N GLU A 218 -19.71 20.50 19.54
CA GLU A 218 -21.15 20.45 19.88
C GLU A 218 -21.49 19.22 20.72
N LEU A 219 -20.85 18.07 20.45
CA LEU A 219 -21.04 16.82 21.18
C LEU A 219 -20.21 16.71 22.48
N GLY A 220 -19.42 17.73 22.84
CA GLY A 220 -18.52 17.72 23.99
C GLY A 220 -17.43 16.63 23.88
N ARG A 221 -16.97 16.32 22.68
CA ARG A 221 -15.99 15.26 22.40
C ARG A 221 -14.64 15.80 21.93
N GLN A 222 -13.60 15.02 22.17
CA GLN A 222 -12.30 15.30 21.57
C GLN A 222 -12.32 14.97 20.06
N LYS A 223 -11.55 15.74 19.28
CA LYS A 223 -11.36 15.46 17.86
C LYS A 223 -10.70 14.09 17.67
N PRO A 224 -11.19 13.28 16.73
CA PRO A 224 -10.53 12.01 16.40
C PRO A 224 -9.16 12.25 15.76
N ARG A 225 -8.27 11.26 15.87
CA ARG A 225 -6.99 11.26 15.19
C ARG A 225 -7.18 11.18 13.68
N ILE A 226 -6.47 11.98 12.90
CA ILE A 226 -6.42 11.85 11.44
C ILE A 226 -5.37 10.81 11.06
N ARG A 227 -5.74 9.85 10.23
CA ARG A 227 -4.85 8.84 9.65
C ARG A 227 -4.80 8.98 8.14
N TRP A 228 -3.72 9.56 7.62
CA TRP A 228 -3.52 9.69 6.18
C TRP A 228 -3.23 8.33 5.56
N ALA A 229 -4.08 7.91 4.62
CA ALA A 229 -4.12 6.58 4.04
C ALA A 229 -4.19 6.66 2.50
N PHE A 230 -3.30 7.45 1.90
CA PHE A 230 -3.18 7.54 0.45
C PHE A 230 -2.45 6.34 -0.14
N ASP A 231 -2.44 6.22 -1.46
CA ASP A 231 -1.79 5.12 -2.14
C ASP A 231 -0.27 5.12 -1.91
N ASN A 232 0.34 3.94 -1.94
CA ASN A 232 1.77 3.76 -1.65
C ASN A 232 2.63 4.07 -2.88
N ASP A 233 2.36 5.17 -3.56
CA ASP A 233 3.14 5.71 -4.66
C ASP A 233 3.88 6.99 -4.27
N LYS A 234 4.65 7.56 -5.21
CA LYS A 234 5.44 8.78 -4.98
C LYS A 234 4.56 9.98 -4.63
N ALA A 235 3.41 10.13 -5.30
CA ALA A 235 2.49 11.25 -5.10
C ALA A 235 1.78 11.15 -3.75
N GLY A 236 1.21 9.97 -3.42
CA GLY A 236 0.54 9.69 -2.15
C GLY A 236 1.48 9.88 -0.96
N LYS A 237 2.69 9.32 -1.00
CA LYS A 237 3.71 9.50 0.04
C LYS A 237 4.09 10.95 0.29
N LYS A 238 4.29 11.73 -0.79
CA LYS A 238 4.60 13.16 -0.68
C LYS A 238 3.45 13.91 -0.01
N SER A 239 2.23 13.61 -0.39
CA SER A 239 1.05 14.29 0.15
C SER A 239 0.73 13.87 1.59
N ILE A 240 0.97 12.62 1.97
CA ILE A 240 0.88 12.16 3.38
C ILE A 240 1.77 13.03 4.27
N ARG A 241 3.06 13.21 3.95
CA ARG A 241 3.97 14.05 4.75
C ARG A 241 3.49 15.50 4.82
N LYS A 242 3.14 16.09 3.68
CA LYS A 242 2.64 17.47 3.58
C LYS A 242 1.39 17.69 4.45
N PHE A 243 0.43 16.76 4.36
CA PHE A 243 -0.83 16.90 5.06
C PHE A 243 -0.75 16.53 6.53
N HIS A 244 0.12 15.58 6.88
CA HIS A 244 0.46 15.30 8.27
C HIS A 244 0.98 16.56 8.98
N LEU A 245 2.01 17.21 8.44
CA LEU A 245 2.55 18.45 8.99
C LEU A 245 1.49 19.56 9.09
N ARG A 246 0.68 19.74 8.05
CA ARG A 246 -0.43 20.72 8.06
C ARG A 246 -1.47 20.42 9.13
N ALA A 247 -1.81 19.13 9.34
CA ALA A 247 -2.76 18.72 10.37
C ALA A 247 -2.22 19.00 11.78
N VAL A 248 -0.96 18.67 12.04
CA VAL A 248 -0.28 18.97 13.33
C VAL A 248 -0.25 20.47 13.59
N GLN A 249 0.11 21.29 12.58
CA GLN A 249 0.07 22.76 12.69
C GLN A 249 -1.34 23.31 13.01
N ASN A 250 -2.40 22.61 12.57
CA ASN A 250 -3.78 22.94 12.88
C ASN A 250 -4.31 22.21 14.15
N HIS A 251 -3.42 21.75 15.03
CA HIS A 251 -3.73 21.10 16.31
C HIS A 251 -4.61 19.84 16.16
N TRP A 252 -4.38 19.04 15.12
CA TRP A 252 -4.93 17.71 15.00
C TRP A 252 -3.90 16.67 15.45
N ASP A 253 -4.35 15.65 16.19
CA ASP A 253 -3.58 14.40 16.33
C ASP A 253 -3.55 13.72 14.96
N SER A 254 -2.36 13.46 14.44
CA SER A 254 -2.16 13.05 13.05
C SER A 254 -1.16 11.91 12.94
N THR A 255 -1.50 10.91 12.13
CA THR A 255 -0.67 9.74 11.84
C THR A 255 -0.91 9.30 10.40
N ALA A 256 -0.29 8.18 9.99
CA ALA A 256 -0.46 7.65 8.65
C ALA A 256 -0.63 6.13 8.61
N ALA A 257 -1.10 5.63 7.48
CA ALA A 257 -1.08 4.22 7.12
C ALA A 257 -0.76 4.09 5.62
N LEU A 258 -0.01 3.06 5.23
CA LEU A 258 0.33 2.78 3.84
C LEU A 258 -0.14 1.36 3.48
N PRO A 259 -0.81 1.18 2.33
CA PRO A 259 -1.04 -0.15 1.80
C PRO A 259 0.30 -0.79 1.39
N PRO A 260 0.35 -2.11 1.12
CA PRO A 260 1.58 -2.77 0.71
C PRO A 260 2.20 -2.13 -0.53
N SER A 261 3.51 -2.23 -0.67
CA SER A 261 4.20 -1.92 -1.92
C SER A 261 3.76 -2.91 -3.02
N GLY A 262 3.72 -2.46 -4.28
CA GLY A 262 3.33 -3.32 -5.40
C GLY A 262 2.01 -2.93 -6.07
N GLY A 263 1.51 -1.70 -5.82
CA GLY A 263 0.38 -1.12 -6.55
C GLY A 263 -1.00 -1.52 -6.06
N LEU A 264 -1.10 -2.20 -4.91
CA LEU A 264 -2.39 -2.51 -4.30
C LEU A 264 -2.93 -1.28 -3.55
N ASP A 265 -4.21 -0.96 -3.78
CA ASP A 265 -4.93 0.07 -3.03
C ASP A 265 -5.83 -0.55 -1.93
N TRP A 266 -6.54 0.30 -1.16
CA TRP A 266 -7.39 -0.18 -0.08
C TRP A 266 -8.62 -0.95 -0.58
N ASN A 267 -9.13 -0.64 -1.77
CA ASN A 267 -10.20 -1.42 -2.37
C ASN A 267 -9.70 -2.80 -2.84
N ASP A 268 -8.49 -2.89 -3.36
CA ASP A 268 -7.87 -4.16 -3.72
C ASP A 268 -7.69 -5.05 -2.48
N LEU A 269 -7.23 -4.48 -1.36
CA LEU A 269 -7.11 -5.20 -0.09
C LEU A 269 -8.46 -5.66 0.45
N TYR A 270 -9.52 -4.83 0.29
CA TYR A 270 -10.88 -5.20 0.65
C TYR A 270 -11.37 -6.40 -0.15
N MET A 271 -11.19 -6.37 -1.47
CA MET A 271 -11.59 -7.48 -2.35
C MET A 271 -10.83 -8.79 -2.07
N ARG A 272 -9.63 -8.69 -1.49
CA ARG A 272 -8.78 -9.82 -1.10
C ARG A 272 -9.02 -10.31 0.33
N ASP A 273 -9.95 -9.68 1.05
CA ASP A 273 -10.18 -9.92 2.49
C ASP A 273 -8.90 -9.71 3.33
N GLN A 274 -8.15 -8.65 3.01
CA GLN A 274 -6.87 -8.33 3.66
C GLN A 274 -6.94 -7.08 4.57
N LEU A 275 -8.13 -6.57 4.87
CA LEU A 275 -8.32 -5.43 5.78
C LEU A 275 -8.62 -5.83 7.23
N HIS A 276 -8.30 -7.05 7.65
CA HIS A 276 -8.42 -7.49 9.05
C HIS A 276 -7.38 -6.82 9.96
N SER A 277 -7.56 -6.96 11.28
CA SER A 277 -6.81 -6.19 12.30
C SER A 277 -5.29 -6.37 12.22
N GLU A 278 -4.80 -7.58 11.95
CA GLU A 278 -3.37 -7.87 11.89
C GLU A 278 -2.69 -7.15 10.72
N ASN A 279 -3.27 -7.24 9.52
CA ASN A 279 -2.73 -6.55 8.36
C ASN A 279 -2.79 -5.03 8.55
N ARG A 280 -3.89 -4.50 9.14
CA ARG A 280 -3.98 -3.08 9.46
C ARG A 280 -2.89 -2.60 10.43
N LYS A 281 -2.45 -3.46 11.37
CA LYS A 281 -1.31 -3.14 12.25
C LYS A 281 -0.04 -2.88 11.44
N ALA A 282 0.23 -3.73 10.44
CA ALA A 282 1.38 -3.54 9.54
C ALA A 282 1.25 -2.27 8.69
N HIS A 283 0.06 -2.01 8.12
CA HIS A 283 -0.18 -0.80 7.32
C HIS A 283 0.01 0.50 8.13
N LYS A 284 -0.48 0.52 9.38
CA LYS A 284 -0.25 1.63 10.32
C LYS A 284 1.24 1.83 10.59
N HIS A 285 1.95 0.75 10.90
CA HIS A 285 3.39 0.79 11.14
C HIS A 285 4.17 1.39 9.95
N TYR A 286 3.90 0.94 8.73
CA TYR A 286 4.57 1.50 7.54
C TYR A 286 4.24 2.97 7.29
N GLY A 287 3.01 3.38 7.58
CA GLY A 287 2.62 4.78 7.51
C GLY A 287 3.33 5.64 8.56
N GLU A 288 3.39 5.17 9.80
CA GLU A 288 4.10 5.84 10.89
C GLU A 288 5.60 5.96 10.63
N LEU A 289 6.23 4.91 10.09
CA LEU A 289 7.62 4.97 9.62
C LEU A 289 7.82 6.03 8.52
N HIS A 290 6.85 6.15 7.61
CA HIS A 290 6.95 7.10 6.52
C HIS A 290 6.91 8.55 7.00
N ILE A 291 6.17 8.87 8.06
CA ILE A 291 6.06 10.23 8.63
C ILE A 291 7.01 10.46 9.79
N ALA A 292 7.78 9.47 10.23
CA ALA A 292 8.78 9.66 11.29
C ALA A 292 9.75 10.78 10.90
N GLU A 293 9.91 11.76 11.77
CA GLU A 293 10.72 12.94 11.50
C GLU A 293 12.21 12.66 11.70
N THR A 294 12.52 11.81 12.69
CA THR A 294 13.91 11.50 13.04
C THR A 294 14.21 10.00 12.89
N PRO A 295 15.47 9.64 12.64
CA PRO A 295 15.87 8.23 12.59
C PRO A 295 15.69 7.52 13.94
N GLU A 296 15.78 8.23 15.07
CA GLU A 296 15.51 7.69 16.42
C GLU A 296 14.07 7.22 16.54
N GLN A 297 13.10 8.06 16.13
CA GLN A 297 11.69 7.69 16.09
C GLN A 297 11.46 6.47 15.18
N ALA A 298 12.05 6.46 13.98
CA ALA A 298 11.92 5.35 13.05
C ALA A 298 12.50 4.05 13.63
N GLY A 299 13.66 4.12 14.28
CA GLY A 299 14.29 2.98 14.94
C GLY A 299 13.43 2.40 16.06
N LEU A 300 12.85 3.24 16.90
CA LEU A 300 11.94 2.82 17.98
C LEU A 300 10.64 2.21 17.44
N LEU A 301 10.06 2.77 16.38
CA LEU A 301 8.88 2.19 15.71
C LEU A 301 9.17 0.77 15.19
N ILE A 302 10.34 0.57 14.56
CA ILE A 302 10.76 -0.76 14.08
C ILE A 302 10.99 -1.73 15.25
N TYR A 303 11.65 -1.27 16.31
CA TYR A 303 11.90 -2.07 17.51
C TYR A 303 10.58 -2.57 18.15
N ASN A 304 9.64 -1.66 18.35
CA ASN A 304 8.33 -1.95 18.95
C ASN A 304 7.46 -2.87 18.05
N PHE A 305 7.52 -2.67 16.74
CA PHE A 305 6.77 -3.52 15.79
C PHE A 305 7.26 -4.97 15.78
N ASN A 306 8.55 -5.18 16.05
CA ASN A 306 9.15 -6.51 16.16
C ASN A 306 9.07 -7.10 17.59
N ASP A 307 8.18 -6.60 18.44
CA ASP A 307 7.99 -7.01 19.85
C ASP A 307 9.30 -6.97 20.67
N GLY A 308 10.23 -6.06 20.33
CA GLY A 308 11.51 -5.93 21.01
C GLY A 308 12.51 -7.09 20.80
N ARG A 309 12.23 -8.00 19.85
CA ARG A 309 13.06 -9.22 19.65
C ARG A 309 14.44 -8.91 19.07
N ARG A 310 14.60 -7.83 18.32
CA ARG A 310 15.87 -7.42 17.72
C ARG A 310 16.39 -6.16 18.39
N ARG A 311 17.48 -6.29 19.13
CA ARG A 311 18.11 -5.18 19.85
C ARG A 311 19.09 -4.40 18.98
N THR A 312 19.54 -5.00 17.90
CA THR A 312 20.46 -4.39 16.93
C THR A 312 19.98 -4.71 15.52
N PHE A 313 19.86 -3.68 14.69
CA PHE A 313 19.47 -3.83 13.29
C PHE A 313 19.86 -2.57 12.50
N TYR A 314 19.85 -2.70 11.17
CA TYR A 314 19.95 -1.55 10.27
C TYR A 314 18.57 -1.27 9.65
N PHE A 315 18.36 -0.03 9.24
CA PHE A 315 17.15 0.41 8.56
C PHE A 315 17.42 1.64 7.69
N ASN A 316 16.59 1.82 6.67
CA ASN A 316 16.64 3.00 5.82
C ASN A 316 15.64 4.07 6.32
N HIS A 317 16.10 5.32 6.41
CA HIS A 317 15.25 6.47 6.72
C HIS A 317 15.72 7.69 5.92
N ASN A 318 14.81 8.39 5.24
CA ASN A 318 15.10 9.57 4.43
C ASN A 318 16.31 9.40 3.49
N TYR A 319 16.33 8.28 2.73
CA TYR A 319 17.39 7.94 1.76
C TYR A 319 18.80 7.77 2.37
N ARG A 320 18.88 7.42 3.66
CA ARG A 320 20.11 7.11 4.37
C ARG A 320 19.96 5.78 5.11
N LEU A 321 21.09 5.13 5.37
CA LEU A 321 21.12 3.87 6.11
C LEU A 321 21.62 4.11 7.53
N TYR A 322 20.85 3.64 8.50
CA TYR A 322 21.12 3.78 9.93
C TYR A 322 21.30 2.44 10.61
N TRP A 323 22.01 2.47 11.71
CA TRP A 323 22.18 1.39 12.66
C TRP A 323 21.48 1.72 13.96
N PHE A 324 20.59 0.84 14.40
CA PHE A 324 19.95 0.91 15.71
C PHE A 324 20.63 -0.07 16.67
N ASN A 325 20.88 0.37 17.90
CA ASN A 325 21.39 -0.45 18.99
C ASN A 325 20.72 -0.08 20.29
N LEU A 326 20.22 -1.09 21.03
CA LEU A 326 19.67 -0.94 22.36
C LEU A 326 20.56 -1.67 23.36
N ASP A 327 21.13 -0.92 24.30
CA ASP A 327 21.89 -1.44 25.44
C ASP A 327 20.90 -1.87 26.55
N MET A 328 20.74 -3.17 26.73
CA MET A 328 19.77 -3.70 27.70
C MET A 328 20.19 -3.51 29.15
N ASP A 329 21.48 -3.48 29.44
CA ASP A 329 21.97 -3.24 30.79
C ASP A 329 21.70 -1.80 31.23
N LYS A 330 21.89 -0.86 30.31
CA LYS A 330 21.48 0.53 30.52
C LYS A 330 19.99 0.69 30.63
N TYR A 331 19.23 0.00 29.73
CA TYR A 331 17.77 0.06 29.72
C TYR A 331 17.16 -0.40 31.06
N SER A 332 17.62 -1.55 31.58
CA SER A 332 17.11 -2.08 32.86
C SER A 332 17.37 -1.11 34.02
N LYS A 333 18.59 -0.57 34.10
CA LYS A 333 18.96 0.41 35.14
C LYS A 333 18.17 1.72 35.01
N GLU A 334 17.97 2.20 33.79
CA GLU A 334 17.23 3.43 33.55
C GLU A 334 15.74 3.26 33.82
N LEU A 335 15.16 2.11 33.47
CA LEU A 335 13.77 1.79 33.78
C LEU A 335 13.56 1.74 35.32
N GLU A 336 14.41 1.04 36.07
CA GLU A 336 14.37 1.03 37.52
C GLU A 336 14.47 2.45 38.11
N ARG A 337 15.35 3.32 37.53
CA ARG A 337 15.48 4.72 37.97
C ARG A 337 14.20 5.52 37.70
N ILE A 338 13.58 5.34 36.53
CA ILE A 338 12.33 6.01 36.16
C ILE A 338 11.16 5.53 37.04
N GLU A 339 11.11 4.24 37.36
CA GLU A 339 10.07 3.64 38.22
C GLU A 339 10.21 4.09 39.69
N ALA A 340 11.44 4.35 40.15
CA ALA A 340 11.70 4.82 41.49
C ALA A 340 11.60 6.35 41.67
N ASP A 341 11.37 7.10 40.58
CA ASP A 341 11.31 8.57 40.57
C ASP A 341 9.88 9.07 40.91
N PRO A 342 9.66 9.66 42.12
CA PRO A 342 8.32 10.13 42.52
C PRO A 342 7.75 11.21 41.58
N ASP A 343 8.61 12.00 40.93
CA ASP A 343 8.18 13.03 39.98
C ASP A 343 7.61 12.45 38.68
N ARG A 344 7.71 11.13 38.50
CA ARG A 344 7.22 10.39 37.32
C ARG A 344 6.11 9.39 37.65
N ASP A 345 5.60 9.40 38.85
CA ASP A 345 4.51 8.49 39.27
C ASP A 345 3.22 8.68 38.46
N PHE A 346 3.03 9.85 37.87
CA PHE A 346 1.89 10.14 36.98
C PHE A 346 1.99 9.45 35.61
N LEU A 347 3.14 8.91 35.23
CA LEU A 347 3.33 8.20 33.97
C LEU A 347 2.82 6.76 34.08
N LEU A 348 2.13 6.30 33.02
CA LEU A 348 1.78 4.88 32.85
C LEU A 348 3.05 4.04 32.67
N ASP A 349 3.00 2.77 33.03
CA ASP A 349 4.12 1.82 32.84
C ASP A 349 4.62 1.77 31.37
N SER A 350 3.68 1.86 30.42
CA SER A 350 4.02 1.94 28.99
C SER A 350 4.82 3.20 28.65
N GLN A 351 4.49 4.34 29.26
CA GLN A 351 5.20 5.62 29.05
C GLN A 351 6.57 5.60 29.72
N LYS A 352 6.68 5.01 30.92
CA LYS A 352 7.98 4.83 31.61
C LYS A 352 8.92 3.95 30.77
N ARG A 353 8.43 2.85 30.20
CA ARG A 353 9.19 1.98 29.30
C ARG A 353 9.63 2.69 28.03
N GLU A 354 8.74 3.46 27.42
CA GLU A 354 9.05 4.22 26.20
C GLU A 354 10.13 5.26 26.46
N LEU A 355 10.07 5.96 27.59
CA LEU A 355 11.06 6.94 28.01
C LEU A 355 12.44 6.28 28.21
N ALA A 356 12.49 5.12 28.91
CA ALA A 356 13.72 4.35 29.07
C ALA A 356 14.31 3.88 27.72
N LEU A 357 13.46 3.43 26.79
CA LEU A 357 13.86 3.04 25.44
C LEU A 357 14.49 4.23 24.68
N GLN A 358 13.87 5.39 24.72
CA GLN A 358 14.38 6.61 24.07
C GLN A 358 15.75 7.02 24.60
N GLN A 359 15.98 6.89 25.91
CA GLN A 359 17.26 7.28 26.55
C GLN A 359 18.38 6.24 26.36
N CYS A 360 18.04 4.98 26.16
CA CYS A 360 19.00 3.87 26.06
C CYS A 360 19.24 3.32 24.66
N SER A 361 18.43 3.76 23.68
CA SER A 361 18.67 3.43 22.28
C SER A 361 19.68 4.40 21.66
N ALA A 362 20.53 3.88 20.79
CA ALA A 362 21.47 4.65 19.99
C ALA A 362 21.19 4.41 18.51
N VAL A 363 21.09 5.49 17.75
CA VAL A 363 20.96 5.46 16.30
C VAL A 363 22.17 6.17 15.69
N SER A 364 22.82 5.52 14.74
CA SER A 364 23.98 6.11 14.03
C SER A 364 23.81 5.93 12.52
N GLU A 365 24.12 6.96 11.75
CA GLU A 365 24.21 6.86 10.30
C GLU A 365 25.44 6.02 9.93
N ILE A 366 25.24 4.97 9.12
CA ILE A 366 26.31 4.10 8.64
C ILE A 366 26.54 4.24 7.13
N CYS A 367 25.58 4.80 6.40
CA CYS A 367 25.75 5.23 5.02
C CYS A 367 24.82 6.41 4.73
N ASN A 368 25.37 7.44 4.09
CA ASN A 368 24.63 8.63 3.70
C ASN A 368 23.78 8.42 2.43
N ARG A 369 23.59 7.17 1.99
CA ARG A 369 22.69 6.75 0.91
C ARG A 369 21.87 5.57 1.39
N GLN A 370 20.67 5.45 0.84
CA GLN A 370 19.87 4.24 0.99
C GLN A 370 20.45 3.14 0.13
N LEU A 371 20.68 1.99 0.74
CA LEU A 371 21.19 0.80 0.06
C LEU A 371 20.14 -0.30 0.13
N THR A 372 19.69 -0.79 -1.02
CA THR A 372 18.72 -1.87 -1.12
C THR A 372 19.32 -3.01 -1.94
N PRO A 373 19.53 -4.19 -1.37
CA PRO A 373 20.00 -5.34 -2.12
C PRO A 373 18.89 -5.84 -3.05
N LEU A 374 19.25 -6.15 -4.29
CA LEU A 374 18.31 -6.55 -5.33
C LEU A 374 18.37 -8.05 -5.62
N TYR A 375 19.52 -8.54 -6.05
CA TYR A 375 19.75 -9.94 -6.42
C TYR A 375 21.25 -10.26 -6.43
N PHE A 376 21.54 -11.55 -6.47
CA PHE A 376 22.87 -12.12 -6.65
C PHE A 376 22.94 -12.79 -7.99
N GLN A 377 23.94 -12.46 -8.78
CA GLN A 377 24.19 -13.05 -10.09
C GLN A 377 25.43 -13.91 -10.02
N ARG A 378 25.35 -15.13 -10.51
CA ARG A 378 26.48 -16.05 -10.65
C ARG A 378 26.66 -16.47 -12.09
N ASN A 379 27.91 -16.41 -12.54
CA ASN A 379 28.37 -16.97 -13.79
C ASN A 379 28.76 -18.42 -13.56
N GLU A 380 28.00 -19.39 -14.12
CA GLU A 380 28.26 -20.82 -13.93
C GLU A 380 29.50 -21.31 -14.69
N ILE A 381 30.04 -20.51 -15.64
CA ILE A 381 31.23 -20.89 -16.46
C ILE A 381 32.53 -20.38 -15.81
N THR A 382 32.51 -19.11 -15.34
CA THR A 382 33.72 -18.47 -14.79
C THR A 382 33.75 -18.49 -13.25
N ASP A 383 32.68 -18.94 -12.59
CA ASP A 383 32.48 -18.87 -11.15
C ASP A 383 32.50 -17.43 -10.57
N GLU A 384 32.52 -16.41 -11.43
CA GLU A 384 32.43 -15.04 -11.00
C GLU A 384 31.03 -14.74 -10.48
N SER A 385 30.94 -13.90 -9.44
CA SER A 385 29.67 -13.55 -8.83
C SER A 385 29.59 -12.09 -8.44
N TRP A 386 28.39 -11.55 -8.54
CA TRP A 386 28.11 -10.15 -8.25
C TRP A 386 26.86 -9.99 -7.40
N TYR A 387 26.96 -9.11 -6.41
CA TYR A 387 25.85 -8.61 -5.61
C TYR A 387 25.36 -7.30 -6.19
N TYR A 388 24.10 -7.22 -6.55
CA TYR A 388 23.47 -6.01 -7.10
C TYR A 388 22.76 -5.26 -6.01
N PHE A 389 23.11 -3.99 -5.85
CA PHE A 389 22.46 -3.05 -4.93
C PHE A 389 21.85 -1.90 -5.70
N GLN A 390 20.68 -1.46 -5.27
CA GLN A 390 20.14 -0.17 -5.63
C GLN A 390 20.61 0.86 -4.62
N ILE A 391 21.17 1.93 -5.12
CA ILE A 391 21.59 3.11 -4.36
C ILE A 391 20.58 4.19 -4.67
N SER A 392 19.85 4.69 -3.65
CA SER A 392 18.79 5.67 -3.84
C SER A 392 19.08 6.97 -3.10
N THR A 393 18.79 8.06 -3.78
CA THR A 393 18.76 9.44 -3.24
C THR A 393 17.34 10.00 -3.46
N PRO A 394 17.02 11.21 -2.95
CA PRO A 394 15.73 11.86 -3.25
C PRO A 394 15.48 12.03 -4.75
N ASP A 395 16.55 12.24 -5.54
CA ASP A 395 16.46 12.67 -6.94
C ASP A 395 16.81 11.56 -7.93
N ASP A 396 17.55 10.52 -7.49
CA ASP A 396 18.10 9.51 -8.38
C ASP A 396 18.13 8.11 -7.77
N GLU A 397 18.02 7.10 -8.62
CA GLU A 397 18.17 5.69 -8.28
C GLU A 397 19.08 5.02 -9.30
N MET A 398 20.15 4.37 -8.83
CA MET A 398 21.05 3.63 -9.67
C MET A 398 21.32 2.22 -9.15
N LYS A 399 21.64 1.32 -10.05
CA LYS A 399 22.10 -0.03 -9.71
C LYS A 399 23.63 -0.07 -9.75
N ALA A 400 24.21 -0.75 -8.76
CA ALA A 400 25.65 -0.96 -8.68
C ALA A 400 25.98 -2.41 -8.35
N THR A 401 27.12 -2.89 -8.85
CA THR A 401 27.61 -4.24 -8.62
C THR A 401 28.77 -4.25 -7.64
N PHE A 402 28.76 -5.24 -6.75
CA PHE A 402 29.79 -5.50 -5.78
C PHE A 402 30.22 -6.96 -5.84
N THR A 403 31.51 -7.21 -5.84
CA THR A 403 32.05 -8.58 -5.72
C THR A 403 32.10 -9.03 -4.25
N ALA A 404 32.35 -10.31 -4.00
CA ALA A 404 32.56 -10.81 -2.65
C ALA A 404 33.73 -10.11 -1.95
N ASP A 405 34.78 -9.74 -2.68
CA ASP A 405 35.91 -8.98 -2.15
C ASP A 405 35.49 -7.57 -1.71
N HIS A 406 34.71 -6.87 -2.53
CA HIS A 406 34.20 -5.54 -2.17
C HIS A 406 33.38 -5.51 -0.88
N ILE A 407 32.59 -6.55 -0.62
CA ILE A 407 31.73 -6.61 0.56
C ILE A 407 32.39 -7.24 1.81
N SER A 408 33.66 -7.64 1.72
CA SER A 408 34.38 -8.34 2.77
C SER A 408 34.81 -7.46 3.94
N ALA A 409 35.03 -6.17 3.72
CA ALA A 409 35.46 -5.22 4.74
C ALA A 409 35.07 -3.77 4.39
N PRO A 410 34.85 -2.89 5.40
CA PRO A 410 34.54 -1.46 5.18
C PRO A 410 35.56 -0.74 4.31
N GLY A 411 36.87 -1.06 4.47
CA GLY A 411 37.94 -0.47 3.68
C GLY A 411 37.94 -0.83 2.18
N LYS A 412 37.16 -1.84 1.77
CA LYS A 412 36.93 -2.22 0.37
C LYS A 412 35.56 -1.75 -0.09
N PHE A 413 34.55 -1.89 0.77
CA PHE A 413 33.17 -1.52 0.47
C PHE A 413 33.01 0.00 0.25
N GLY A 414 33.55 0.83 1.14
CA GLY A 414 33.43 2.27 1.06
C GLY A 414 34.04 2.87 -0.22
N PRO A 415 35.30 2.57 -0.59
CA PRO A 415 35.91 3.01 -1.85
C PRO A 415 35.12 2.53 -3.07
N ARG A 416 34.63 1.28 -3.07
CA ARG A 416 33.80 0.79 -4.19
C ARG A 416 32.48 1.55 -4.26
N LEU A 417 31.80 1.79 -3.15
CA LEU A 417 30.56 2.58 -3.08
C LEU A 417 30.79 3.98 -3.64
N LEU A 418 31.86 4.65 -3.23
CA LEU A 418 32.25 5.97 -3.72
C LEU A 418 32.57 5.98 -5.22
N SER A 419 33.17 4.91 -5.75
CA SER A 419 33.48 4.79 -7.18
C SER A 419 32.24 4.63 -8.07
N VAL A 420 31.16 4.07 -7.54
CA VAL A 420 29.92 3.85 -8.30
C VAL A 420 28.88 4.94 -8.08
N HIS A 421 28.99 5.71 -6.99
CA HIS A 421 28.07 6.81 -6.73
C HIS A 421 28.81 7.99 -6.08
N VAL A 422 28.88 9.12 -6.77
CA VAL A 422 29.54 10.33 -6.27
C VAL A 422 28.94 10.78 -4.94
N GLY A 423 29.83 10.94 -3.94
CA GLY A 423 29.43 11.39 -2.60
C GLY A 423 28.70 10.35 -1.73
N ALA A 424 28.72 9.07 -2.12
CA ALA A 424 28.25 7.99 -1.26
C ALA A 424 29.35 7.54 -0.30
N TRP A 425 29.09 7.61 0.99
CA TRP A 425 30.06 7.27 2.04
C TRP A 425 29.52 6.19 2.96
N TRP A 426 30.38 5.21 3.25
CA TRP A 426 30.16 4.20 4.29
C TRP A 426 30.99 4.58 5.52
N THR A 427 30.33 4.74 6.65
CA THR A 427 30.96 5.12 7.95
C THR A 427 30.84 3.99 9.00
N GLY A 428 30.09 2.94 8.69
CA GLY A 428 29.90 1.80 9.58
C GLY A 428 31.19 1.00 9.80
N ASN A 429 31.32 0.38 10.97
CA ASN A 429 32.43 -0.50 11.30
C ASN A 429 32.27 -1.90 10.66
N ASN A 430 33.24 -2.80 10.89
CA ASN A 430 33.25 -4.13 10.31
C ASN A 430 32.07 -4.99 10.77
N HIS A 431 31.67 -4.93 12.03
CA HIS A 431 30.52 -5.67 12.56
C HIS A 431 29.22 -5.19 11.89
N GLN A 432 29.04 -3.90 11.72
CA GLN A 432 27.88 -3.31 11.07
C GLN A 432 27.78 -3.71 9.59
N LEU A 433 28.92 -3.69 8.87
CA LEU A 433 28.97 -4.13 7.47
C LEU A 433 28.63 -5.63 7.34
N LEU A 434 29.26 -6.49 8.13
CA LEU A 434 29.02 -7.92 8.08
C LEU A 434 27.56 -8.27 8.45
N THR A 435 26.98 -7.59 9.44
CA THR A 435 25.58 -7.79 9.82
C THR A 435 24.64 -7.33 8.70
N PHE A 436 24.90 -6.16 8.09
CA PHE A 436 24.17 -5.66 6.92
C PHE A 436 24.22 -6.66 5.77
N MET A 437 25.39 -7.13 5.40
CA MET A 437 25.57 -8.09 4.30
C MET A 437 24.90 -9.43 4.63
N LYS A 438 25.09 -10.00 5.80
CA LYS A 438 24.49 -11.27 6.19
C LYS A 438 22.96 -11.22 6.13
N GLN A 439 22.34 -10.22 6.73
CA GLN A 439 20.88 -10.11 6.74
C GLN A 439 20.26 -9.90 5.36
N ASN A 440 21.01 -9.32 4.43
CA ASN A 440 20.54 -9.04 3.07
C ASN A 440 20.85 -10.16 2.09
N THR A 441 22.02 -10.80 2.19
CA THR A 441 22.45 -11.82 1.21
C THR A 441 21.78 -13.16 1.41
N GLU A 442 21.37 -13.52 2.63
CA GLU A 442 20.69 -14.80 2.92
C GLU A 442 19.36 -14.98 2.16
N ARG A 443 18.76 -13.93 1.68
CA ARG A 443 17.43 -13.93 1.02
C ARG A 443 17.45 -13.40 -0.41
N LEU A 444 18.64 -13.12 -0.95
CA LEU A 444 18.74 -12.63 -2.32
C LEU A 444 18.29 -13.69 -3.32
N ARG A 445 17.54 -13.25 -4.32
CA ARG A 445 17.23 -14.09 -5.46
C ARG A 445 18.50 -14.31 -6.25
N GLU A 446 18.85 -15.57 -6.54
CA GLU A 446 19.92 -15.91 -7.47
C GLU A 446 19.43 -15.77 -8.90
N VAL A 447 20.19 -15.07 -9.72
CA VAL A 447 19.96 -14.89 -11.15
C VAL A 447 21.14 -15.49 -11.90
N LYS A 448 20.85 -16.32 -12.89
CA LYS A 448 21.87 -16.97 -13.72
C LYS A 448 22.22 -16.09 -14.90
N THR A 449 23.48 -16.07 -15.29
CA THR A 449 23.95 -15.42 -16.51
C THR A 449 23.68 -16.32 -17.71
N ILE A 450 23.09 -15.76 -18.77
CA ILE A 450 22.87 -16.44 -20.05
C ILE A 450 23.88 -15.87 -21.06
N TYR A 451 24.78 -16.72 -21.61
CA TYR A 451 25.88 -16.29 -22.49
C TYR A 451 25.56 -16.37 -23.97
N PHE A 452 24.36 -16.79 -24.34
CA PHE A 452 23.98 -16.93 -25.72
C PHE A 452 22.52 -16.58 -25.93
N MET A 453 22.19 -16.19 -27.14
CA MET A 453 20.82 -15.93 -27.53
C MET A 453 20.04 -17.24 -27.56
N VAL A 454 19.00 -17.34 -26.73
CA VAL A 454 18.10 -18.50 -26.69
C VAL A 454 16.75 -18.07 -27.23
N TYR A 455 16.29 -18.82 -28.23
CA TYR A 455 14.88 -18.72 -28.64
C TYR A 455 14.02 -19.61 -27.72
N THR A 456 13.07 -19.01 -27.02
CA THR A 456 12.12 -19.78 -26.22
C THR A 456 10.80 -19.89 -26.97
N LYS A 457 10.36 -21.13 -27.20
CA LYS A 457 9.05 -21.40 -27.80
C LYS A 457 7.89 -20.90 -26.93
N GLU A 458 8.08 -20.87 -25.62
CA GLU A 458 7.07 -20.40 -24.66
C GLU A 458 6.71 -18.93 -24.85
N TYR A 459 7.69 -18.09 -25.18
CA TYR A 459 7.49 -16.64 -25.34
C TYR A 459 7.55 -16.17 -26.79
N GLY A 460 7.85 -17.08 -27.73
CA GLY A 460 8.01 -16.71 -29.15
C GLY A 460 9.07 -15.63 -29.41
N ALA A 461 10.06 -15.50 -28.51
CA ALA A 461 11.04 -14.44 -28.50
C ALA A 461 12.46 -14.96 -28.26
N TYR A 462 13.44 -14.19 -28.69
CA TYR A 462 14.84 -14.37 -28.33
C TYR A 462 15.12 -13.66 -27.01
N ILE A 463 15.78 -14.36 -26.10
CA ILE A 463 16.26 -13.78 -24.84
C ILE A 463 17.74 -13.39 -25.06
N PHE A 464 18.03 -12.12 -24.81
CA PHE A 464 19.37 -11.57 -24.85
C PHE A 464 19.89 -11.32 -23.45
N GLU A 465 21.16 -11.47 -23.24
CA GLU A 465 21.86 -10.94 -22.07
C GLU A 465 22.01 -9.42 -22.25
N ASN A 466 21.61 -8.65 -21.25
CA ASN A 466 21.89 -7.23 -21.11
C ASN A 466 22.85 -7.00 -19.95
#